data_0ec67ba71ca307a0770cffd9ff1871fb
#
_entry.id   0ec67ba71ca307a0770cffd9ff1871fb
#
_cell.length_a   1.000
_cell.length_b   1.000
_cell.length_c   1.000
_cell.angle_alpha   90.00
_cell.angle_beta   90.00
_cell.angle_gamma   90.00
#
_symmetry.space_group_name_H-M   'P 1'
#
loop_
_entity.id
_entity.type
_entity.pdbx_description
1 polymer ?
#
loop_
_entity_poly.entity_id
_entity_poly.type
_entity_poly.pdbx_seq_one_letter_code
_entity_poly.pdbx_strand_id
1 'polypeptide(L)'
;VQGDWSSDVCSSDLTHFLTPEESIRVQRNLGADLIVVLDECTPFHVEKSYTKESMRLSHRWGLRSLNEWRAHDNGTQKLYGIVQGGIYQDLRKESCEFVNEHDFFGIAVGGSLGATKAQMHDVVSMTMSVIRKDRPVHLLGIGGISDIFAGVRNNIDTFDCVHPTRIARHGGALVKPHHNQNSKREHINLRNGFYANDDQPIEPDCACETCSFASRGYIHHLLKAQESIAMTLISIHNIYFINKLMQAIREAISQDSLDDCQKYWSNP
;
A
#
# COMPACT_ATOMS: atom_id res chain seq x y z
N VAL A 1 -14.66 -26.62 2.28
CA VAL A 1 -13.83 -25.68 3.05
C VAL A 1 -12.37 -26.02 2.77
N GLN A 2 -11.78 -25.30 1.87
CA GLN A 2 -10.34 -25.36 1.66
C GLN A 2 -9.69 -24.55 2.80
N GLY A 3 -9.30 -25.23 3.87
CA GLY A 3 -8.66 -24.62 5.03
C GLY A 3 -7.14 -24.49 4.91
N ASP A 4 -6.54 -24.98 3.85
CA ASP A 4 -5.09 -25.01 3.68
C ASP A 4 -4.72 -24.44 2.31
N TRP A 5 -4.22 -23.20 2.30
CA TRP A 5 -3.70 -22.56 1.12
C TRP A 5 -2.40 -23.25 0.71
N SER A 6 -2.41 -23.88 -0.46
CA SER A 6 -1.23 -24.11 -1.26
C SER A 6 -1.10 -22.93 -2.23
N SER A 7 -0.17 -22.03 -2.01
CA SER A 7 0.23 -21.13 -3.07
C SER A 7 1.12 -21.95 -4.00
N ASP A 8 0.63 -22.22 -5.21
CA ASP A 8 1.45 -22.71 -6.31
C ASP A 8 2.42 -21.58 -6.68
N VAL A 9 3.54 -21.50 -5.99
CA VAL A 9 4.66 -20.68 -6.43
C VAL A 9 5.36 -21.48 -7.52
N CYS A 10 4.98 -21.19 -8.72
CA CYS A 10 5.38 -21.76 -9.98
C CYS A 10 6.91 -21.79 -10.16
N SER A 11 7.57 -22.91 -9.88
CA SER A 11 8.82 -23.37 -10.51
C SER A 11 9.40 -24.64 -9.88
N SER A 12 8.74 -25.25 -8.90
CA SER A 12 9.16 -26.55 -8.38
C SER A 12 7.99 -27.53 -8.39
N ASP A 13 8.24 -28.78 -8.68
CA ASP A 13 7.27 -29.89 -8.60
C ASP A 13 6.86 -30.19 -7.13
N LEU A 14 7.19 -29.30 -6.19
CA LEU A 14 6.96 -29.45 -4.77
C LEU A 14 5.72 -28.65 -4.33
N THR A 15 4.78 -29.34 -3.71
CA THR A 15 3.64 -28.71 -3.04
C THR A 15 4.08 -28.21 -1.66
N HIS A 16 3.91 -26.94 -1.38
CA HIS A 16 4.22 -26.34 -0.09
C HIS A 16 2.93 -25.96 0.65
N PHE A 17 2.87 -26.25 1.93
CA PHE A 17 1.79 -25.77 2.82
C PHE A 17 2.29 -24.55 3.58
N LEU A 18 1.71 -23.37 3.30
CA LEU A 18 1.99 -22.14 4.02
C LEU A 18 1.08 -22.09 5.26
N THR A 19 1.65 -22.37 6.42
CA THR A 19 0.96 -22.19 7.72
C THR A 19 1.30 -20.83 8.33
N PRO A 20 0.54 -20.34 9.33
CA PRO A 20 0.89 -19.13 10.07
C PRO A 20 2.31 -19.16 10.66
N GLU A 21 2.74 -20.29 11.19
CA GLU A 21 4.07 -20.48 11.74
C GLU A 21 5.14 -20.41 10.65
N GLU A 22 4.88 -21.06 9.51
CA GLU A 22 5.80 -21.02 8.37
C GLU A 22 5.92 -19.58 7.81
N SER A 23 4.80 -18.87 7.69
CA SER A 23 4.79 -17.48 7.26
C SER A 23 5.67 -16.60 8.15
N ILE A 24 5.58 -16.73 9.47
CA ILE A 24 6.43 -15.99 10.42
C ILE A 24 7.90 -16.39 10.28
N ARG A 25 8.19 -17.69 10.12
CA ARG A 25 9.55 -18.18 9.90
C ARG A 25 10.18 -17.64 8.62
N VAL A 26 9.42 -17.61 7.53
CA VAL A 26 9.86 -17.03 6.24
C VAL A 26 10.16 -15.54 6.40
N GLN A 27 9.26 -14.76 6.99
CA GLN A 27 9.46 -13.32 7.20
C GLN A 27 10.66 -13.04 8.10
N ARG A 28 10.90 -13.88 9.12
CA ARG A 28 12.10 -13.80 9.97
C ARG A 28 13.37 -14.07 9.17
N ASN A 29 13.39 -15.11 8.33
CA ASN A 29 14.54 -15.44 7.51
C ASN A 29 14.85 -14.37 6.45
N LEU A 30 13.84 -13.66 5.96
CA LEU A 30 13.99 -12.50 5.07
C LEU A 30 14.57 -11.28 5.79
N GLY A 31 14.53 -11.25 7.13
CA GLY A 31 15.08 -10.16 7.94
C GLY A 31 14.29 -8.86 7.88
N ALA A 32 13.00 -8.92 7.58
CA ALA A 32 12.13 -7.72 7.59
C ALA A 32 11.94 -7.21 9.02
N ASP A 33 12.03 -5.89 9.23
CA ASP A 33 11.83 -5.25 10.55
C ASP A 33 10.38 -5.31 11.02
N LEU A 34 9.45 -5.09 10.07
CA LEU A 34 8.01 -5.15 10.30
C LEU A 34 7.42 -6.33 9.53
N ILE A 35 6.74 -7.20 10.24
CA ILE A 35 6.14 -8.41 9.69
C ILE A 35 4.65 -8.47 10.02
N VAL A 36 3.90 -9.23 9.25
CA VAL A 36 2.45 -9.27 9.33
C VAL A 36 1.97 -10.71 9.53
N VAL A 37 0.90 -10.90 10.29
CA VAL A 37 0.27 -12.21 10.44
C VAL A 37 -0.23 -12.75 9.11
N LEU A 38 -0.28 -14.08 8.96
CA LEU A 38 -0.97 -14.69 7.81
C LEU A 38 -2.48 -14.46 7.94
N ASP A 39 -3.11 -14.04 6.84
CA ASP A 39 -4.53 -13.78 6.75
C ASP A 39 -5.16 -14.38 5.49
N GLU A 40 -6.48 -14.48 5.49
CA GLU A 40 -7.27 -14.72 4.29
C GLU A 40 -7.88 -13.40 3.81
N CYS A 41 -7.30 -12.84 2.74
CA CYS A 41 -7.81 -11.62 2.12
C CYS A 41 -9.10 -11.92 1.34
N THR A 42 -10.24 -11.57 1.91
CA THR A 42 -11.56 -11.86 1.34
C THR A 42 -11.86 -11.00 0.12
N PRO A 43 -12.23 -11.58 -1.05
CA PRO A 43 -12.65 -10.81 -2.22
C PRO A 43 -13.92 -9.97 -1.94
N PHE A 44 -14.08 -8.84 -2.66
CA PHE A 44 -15.20 -7.91 -2.44
C PHE A 44 -16.58 -8.53 -2.71
N HIS A 45 -16.67 -9.42 -3.68
CA HIS A 45 -17.95 -9.93 -4.21
C HIS A 45 -18.51 -11.17 -3.50
N VAL A 46 -17.92 -11.54 -2.35
CA VAL A 46 -18.39 -12.71 -1.60
C VAL A 46 -19.46 -12.36 -0.57
N GLU A 47 -20.24 -13.35 -0.19
CA GLU A 47 -21.31 -13.20 0.78
C GLU A 47 -20.78 -12.85 2.18
N LYS A 48 -21.61 -12.13 2.96
CA LYS A 48 -21.28 -11.74 4.34
C LYS A 48 -20.93 -12.93 5.23
N SER A 49 -21.60 -14.07 5.05
CA SER A 49 -21.33 -15.30 5.78
C SER A 49 -19.90 -15.79 5.55
N TYR A 50 -19.47 -15.83 4.30
CA TYR A 50 -18.10 -16.18 3.94
C TYR A 50 -17.08 -15.17 4.51
N THR A 51 -17.36 -13.87 4.38
CA THR A 51 -16.52 -12.80 4.95
C THR A 51 -16.31 -12.99 6.45
N LYS A 52 -17.36 -13.40 7.18
CA LYS A 52 -17.30 -13.68 8.61
C LYS A 52 -16.42 -14.91 8.94
N GLU A 53 -16.57 -15.99 8.17
CA GLU A 53 -15.76 -17.20 8.35
C GLU A 53 -14.29 -16.96 8.06
N SER A 54 -13.99 -16.28 6.96
CA SER A 54 -12.65 -15.86 6.54
C SER A 54 -11.99 -14.93 7.57
N MET A 55 -12.72 -13.94 8.10
CA MET A 55 -12.26 -13.08 9.18
C MET A 55 -11.88 -13.89 10.42
N ARG A 56 -12.73 -14.82 10.85
CA ARG A 56 -12.48 -15.67 12.02
C ARG A 56 -11.33 -16.65 11.80
N LEU A 57 -11.14 -17.12 10.57
CA LEU A 57 -9.96 -17.90 10.19
C LEU A 57 -8.70 -17.05 10.36
N SER A 58 -8.71 -15.83 9.82
CA SER A 58 -7.60 -14.86 9.97
C SER A 58 -7.29 -14.55 11.43
N HIS A 59 -8.30 -14.44 12.30
CA HIS A 59 -8.10 -14.27 13.75
C HIS A 59 -7.37 -15.48 14.37
N ARG A 60 -7.78 -16.71 14.03
CA ARG A 60 -7.10 -17.93 14.53
C ARG A 60 -5.66 -18.01 14.03
N TRP A 61 -5.43 -17.66 12.77
CA TRP A 61 -4.08 -17.60 12.19
C TRP A 61 -3.24 -16.46 12.81
N GLY A 62 -3.86 -15.34 13.12
CA GLY A 62 -3.23 -14.23 13.84
C GLY A 62 -2.69 -14.65 15.20
N LEU A 63 -3.46 -15.44 15.98
CA LEU A 63 -2.99 -15.96 17.26
C LEU A 63 -1.85 -16.97 17.11
N ARG A 64 -1.92 -17.85 16.12
CA ARG A 64 -0.84 -18.80 15.82
C ARG A 64 0.44 -18.06 15.41
N SER A 65 0.32 -17.05 14.55
CA SER A 65 1.43 -16.16 14.15
C SER A 65 2.03 -15.44 15.35
N LEU A 66 1.20 -14.89 16.24
CA LEU A 66 1.65 -14.20 17.45
C LEU A 66 2.41 -15.12 18.40
N ASN A 67 1.93 -16.35 18.58
CA ASN A 67 2.60 -17.34 19.42
C ASN A 67 3.96 -17.78 18.84
N GLU A 68 4.02 -18.03 17.53
CA GLU A 68 5.27 -18.37 16.84
C GLU A 68 6.28 -17.22 16.92
N TRP A 69 5.82 -15.97 16.69
CA TRP A 69 6.67 -14.81 16.81
C TRP A 69 7.22 -14.65 18.22
N ARG A 70 6.39 -14.75 19.26
CA ARG A 70 6.80 -14.66 20.67
C ARG A 70 7.81 -15.73 21.07
N ALA A 71 7.62 -16.97 20.60
CA ALA A 71 8.51 -18.07 20.91
C ALA A 71 9.93 -17.88 20.36
N HIS A 72 10.09 -17.02 19.34
CA HIS A 72 11.36 -16.82 18.63
C HIS A 72 11.74 -15.34 18.49
N ASP A 73 11.09 -14.43 19.25
CA ASP A 73 11.40 -13.00 19.21
C ASP A 73 12.82 -12.75 19.75
N ASN A 74 13.62 -12.11 18.92
CA ASN A 74 14.98 -11.65 19.26
C ASN A 74 15.06 -10.13 19.45
N GLY A 75 13.90 -9.44 19.50
CA GLY A 75 13.78 -8.00 19.66
C GLY A 75 13.97 -7.17 18.38
N THR A 76 14.35 -7.78 17.25
CA THR A 76 14.64 -7.05 16.00
C THR A 76 13.41 -6.85 15.13
N GLN A 77 12.38 -7.71 15.23
CA GLN A 77 11.18 -7.65 14.42
C GLN A 77 9.94 -7.28 15.22
N LYS A 78 8.99 -6.65 14.57
CA LYS A 78 7.71 -6.26 15.17
C LYS A 78 6.56 -6.80 14.33
N LEU A 79 5.57 -7.41 15.01
CA LEU A 79 4.45 -8.09 14.37
C LEU A 79 3.19 -7.22 14.35
N TYR A 80 2.60 -7.08 13.16
CA TYR A 80 1.30 -6.45 12.94
C TYR A 80 0.18 -7.49 12.91
N GLY A 81 -0.90 -7.21 13.64
CA GLY A 81 -2.18 -7.91 13.49
C GLY A 81 -2.99 -7.30 12.34
N ILE A 82 -3.90 -8.05 11.72
CA ILE A 82 -4.73 -7.58 10.60
C ILE A 82 -6.18 -7.46 11.00
N VAL A 83 -6.82 -6.33 10.65
CA VAL A 83 -8.27 -6.14 10.69
C VAL A 83 -8.88 -6.59 9.37
N GLN A 84 -9.83 -7.51 9.43
CA GLN A 84 -10.65 -8.00 8.33
C GLN A 84 -12.12 -7.59 8.49
N GLY A 85 -13.05 -8.15 7.70
CA GLY A 85 -14.50 -7.94 7.84
C GLY A 85 -15.16 -7.26 6.63
N GLY A 86 -14.43 -7.07 5.53
CA GLY A 86 -14.96 -6.48 4.29
C GLY A 86 -15.56 -5.08 4.54
N ILE A 87 -16.71 -4.84 3.96
CA ILE A 87 -17.46 -3.57 4.11
C ILE A 87 -18.49 -3.60 5.27
N TYR A 88 -18.56 -4.70 6.02
CA TYR A 88 -19.59 -4.92 7.04
C TYR A 88 -19.15 -4.35 8.38
N GLN A 89 -19.90 -3.35 8.87
CA GLN A 89 -19.56 -2.61 10.10
C GLN A 89 -19.43 -3.51 11.34
N ASP A 90 -20.36 -4.46 11.51
CA ASP A 90 -20.36 -5.40 12.64
C ASP A 90 -19.13 -6.31 12.62
N LEU A 91 -18.72 -6.80 11.44
CA LEU A 91 -17.55 -7.63 11.29
C LEU A 91 -16.25 -6.81 11.48
N ARG A 92 -16.18 -5.61 10.94
CA ARG A 92 -15.06 -4.69 11.18
C ARG A 92 -14.87 -4.42 12.67
N LYS A 93 -15.98 -4.15 13.37
CA LYS A 93 -15.94 -3.94 14.81
C LYS A 93 -15.43 -5.17 15.55
N GLU A 94 -15.97 -6.38 15.27
CA GLU A 94 -15.49 -7.65 15.83
C GLU A 94 -13.98 -7.83 15.60
N SER A 95 -13.50 -7.49 14.39
CA SER A 95 -12.09 -7.65 14.05
C SER A 95 -11.20 -6.58 14.72
N CYS A 96 -11.67 -5.35 14.85
CA CYS A 96 -10.95 -4.31 15.60
C CYS A 96 -10.83 -4.65 17.09
N GLU A 97 -11.90 -5.15 17.71
CA GLU A 97 -11.90 -5.61 19.10
C GLU A 97 -10.86 -6.72 19.27
N PHE A 98 -10.85 -7.72 18.39
CA PHE A 98 -9.85 -8.79 18.41
C PHE A 98 -8.41 -8.25 18.37
N VAL A 99 -8.04 -7.37 17.43
CA VAL A 99 -6.66 -6.86 17.35
C VAL A 99 -6.31 -5.92 18.50
N ASN A 100 -7.28 -5.20 19.04
CA ASN A 100 -7.11 -4.34 20.21
C ASN A 100 -6.79 -5.12 21.50
N GLU A 101 -7.41 -6.31 21.67
CA GLU A 101 -7.25 -7.17 22.83
C GLU A 101 -5.91 -7.91 22.86
N HIS A 102 -5.29 -8.12 21.68
CA HIS A 102 -4.07 -8.90 21.57
C HIS A 102 -2.84 -8.00 21.45
N ASP A 103 -1.70 -8.52 21.91
CA ASP A 103 -0.45 -7.78 22.03
C ASP A 103 0.35 -7.75 20.70
N PHE A 104 -0.26 -7.22 19.64
CA PHE A 104 0.42 -6.87 18.42
C PHE A 104 1.14 -5.54 18.56
N PHE A 105 2.31 -5.39 17.93
CA PHE A 105 3.03 -4.12 17.89
C PHE A 105 2.25 -3.04 17.13
N GLY A 106 1.68 -3.40 16.01
CA GLY A 106 0.90 -2.50 15.16
C GLY A 106 -0.33 -3.19 14.57
N ILE A 107 -1.14 -2.44 13.88
CA ILE A 107 -2.39 -2.90 13.28
C ILE A 107 -2.38 -2.61 11.79
N ALA A 108 -2.62 -3.64 10.97
CA ALA A 108 -2.80 -3.50 9.54
C ALA A 108 -4.30 -3.51 9.19
N VAL A 109 -4.73 -2.53 8.42
CA VAL A 109 -6.11 -2.46 7.90
C VAL A 109 -6.13 -3.16 6.54
N GLY A 110 -6.71 -4.36 6.52
CA GLY A 110 -6.74 -5.25 5.36
C GLY A 110 -8.14 -5.60 4.89
N GLY A 111 -8.20 -6.59 4.00
CA GLY A 111 -9.42 -7.07 3.35
C GLY A 111 -9.95 -6.12 2.29
N SER A 112 -11.08 -6.52 1.67
CA SER A 112 -11.75 -5.66 0.71
C SER A 112 -12.34 -4.43 1.41
N LEU A 113 -11.97 -3.25 0.93
CA LEU A 113 -12.42 -1.96 1.47
C LEU A 113 -13.59 -1.36 0.67
N GLY A 114 -14.13 -2.09 -0.31
CA GLY A 114 -15.28 -1.65 -1.11
C GLY A 114 -14.98 -1.53 -2.61
N ALA A 115 -16.03 -1.25 -3.39
CA ALA A 115 -15.97 -1.12 -4.84
C ALA A 115 -15.62 0.29 -5.32
N THR A 116 -15.81 1.31 -4.48
CA THR A 116 -15.58 2.72 -4.81
C THR A 116 -14.66 3.39 -3.80
N LYS A 117 -14.01 4.49 -4.20
CA LYS A 117 -13.17 5.29 -3.28
C LYS A 117 -13.97 5.82 -2.09
N ALA A 118 -15.20 6.28 -2.30
CA ALA A 118 -16.06 6.76 -1.23
C ALA A 118 -16.32 5.66 -0.19
N GLN A 119 -16.72 4.47 -0.65
CA GLN A 119 -16.94 3.33 0.24
C GLN A 119 -15.66 2.91 0.98
N MET A 120 -14.51 2.95 0.30
CA MET A 120 -13.22 2.69 0.94
C MET A 120 -12.92 3.68 2.07
N HIS A 121 -13.12 4.97 1.83
CA HIS A 121 -12.90 6.01 2.84
C HIS A 121 -13.84 5.83 4.04
N ASP A 122 -15.12 5.48 3.80
CA ASP A 122 -16.09 5.19 4.87
C ASP A 122 -15.65 3.98 5.71
N VAL A 123 -15.22 2.90 5.06
CA VAL A 123 -14.75 1.68 5.74
C VAL A 123 -13.49 1.97 6.57
N VAL A 124 -12.53 2.73 6.02
CA VAL A 124 -11.32 3.12 6.74
C VAL A 124 -11.69 4.00 7.95
N SER A 125 -12.50 5.03 7.76
CA SER A 125 -12.92 5.93 8.84
C SER A 125 -13.64 5.17 9.97
N MET A 126 -14.57 4.30 9.63
CA MET A 126 -15.27 3.43 10.57
C MET A 126 -14.29 2.51 11.34
N THR A 127 -13.36 1.87 10.63
CA THR A 127 -12.34 1.00 11.24
C THR A 127 -11.50 1.81 12.24
N MET A 128 -11.00 2.98 11.82
CA MET A 128 -10.15 3.83 12.64
C MET A 128 -10.88 4.46 13.85
N SER A 129 -12.20 4.52 13.83
CA SER A 129 -12.99 4.96 15.00
C SER A 129 -12.99 3.95 16.16
N VAL A 130 -12.67 2.68 15.89
CA VAL A 130 -12.66 1.57 16.88
C VAL A 130 -11.24 1.17 17.28
N ILE A 131 -10.27 1.36 16.40
CA ILE A 131 -8.85 0.99 16.63
C ILE A 131 -8.24 1.83 17.75
N ARG A 132 -7.42 1.17 18.60
CA ARG A 132 -6.56 1.83 19.58
C ARG A 132 -5.57 2.77 18.90
N LYS A 133 -5.38 3.96 19.50
CA LYS A 133 -4.52 5.03 18.94
C LYS A 133 -3.08 5.02 19.47
N ASP A 134 -2.73 4.06 20.30
CA ASP A 134 -1.40 3.93 20.92
C ASP A 134 -0.48 2.96 20.17
N ARG A 135 -0.92 2.46 19.01
CA ARG A 135 -0.18 1.54 18.12
C ARG A 135 -0.11 2.11 16.71
N PRO A 136 1.00 1.89 15.98
CA PRO A 136 1.07 2.30 14.58
C PRO A 136 0.07 1.52 13.72
N VAL A 137 -0.53 2.22 12.76
CA VAL A 137 -1.53 1.65 11.83
C VAL A 137 -1.03 1.70 10.40
N HIS A 138 -1.13 0.57 9.72
CA HIS A 138 -0.74 0.38 8.33
C HIS A 138 -1.97 0.12 7.45
N LEU A 139 -2.13 0.86 6.35
CA LEU A 139 -3.20 0.64 5.37
C LEU A 139 -2.67 -0.15 4.18
N LEU A 140 -3.15 -1.39 4.04
CA LEU A 140 -2.66 -2.34 3.04
C LEU A 140 -3.17 -2.03 1.63
N GLY A 141 -2.25 -1.98 0.67
CA GLY A 141 -2.53 -1.95 -0.77
C GLY A 141 -3.09 -0.64 -1.32
N ILE A 142 -3.16 0.43 -0.54
CA ILE A 142 -3.70 1.74 -0.91
C ILE A 142 -2.58 2.78 -0.98
N GLY A 143 -2.48 3.53 -2.11
CA GLY A 143 -1.40 4.48 -2.31
C GLY A 143 -1.63 5.49 -3.44
N GLY A 144 -2.89 5.80 -3.78
CA GLY A 144 -3.21 7.01 -4.55
C GLY A 144 -2.96 8.25 -3.70
N ILE A 145 -2.54 9.37 -4.29
CA ILE A 145 -2.16 10.58 -3.54
C ILE A 145 -3.32 11.05 -2.67
N SER A 146 -4.53 11.16 -3.24
CA SER A 146 -5.73 11.55 -2.50
C SER A 146 -6.10 10.57 -1.39
N ASP A 147 -5.87 9.27 -1.62
CA ASP A 147 -6.19 8.22 -0.65
C ASP A 147 -5.19 8.22 0.52
N ILE A 148 -3.91 8.55 0.26
CA ILE A 148 -2.90 8.77 1.31
C ILE A 148 -3.33 9.92 2.23
N PHE A 149 -3.72 11.08 1.69
CA PHE A 149 -4.20 12.19 2.50
C PHE A 149 -5.44 11.83 3.32
N ALA A 150 -6.40 11.11 2.72
CA ALA A 150 -7.58 10.63 3.44
C ALA A 150 -7.21 9.65 4.56
N GLY A 151 -6.26 8.75 4.33
CA GLY A 151 -5.73 7.84 5.35
C GLY A 151 -5.04 8.57 6.50
N VAL A 152 -4.16 9.52 6.19
CA VAL A 152 -3.47 10.34 7.21
C VAL A 152 -4.46 11.11 8.09
N ARG A 153 -5.53 11.68 7.52
CA ARG A 153 -6.62 12.32 8.30
C ARG A 153 -7.36 11.34 9.21
N ASN A 154 -7.35 10.06 8.88
CA ASN A 154 -7.89 8.98 9.70
C ASN A 154 -6.84 8.34 10.63
N ASN A 155 -5.68 8.97 10.84
CA ASN A 155 -4.57 8.46 11.68
C ASN A 155 -3.94 7.15 11.18
N ILE A 156 -3.83 6.97 9.87
CA ILE A 156 -3.00 5.94 9.27
C ILE A 156 -1.56 6.44 9.22
N ASP A 157 -0.61 5.63 9.67
CA ASP A 157 0.81 6.00 9.79
C ASP A 157 1.64 5.57 8.57
N THR A 158 1.32 4.41 8.00
CA THR A 158 2.10 3.83 6.90
C THR A 158 1.21 3.20 5.83
N PHE A 159 1.74 3.12 4.60
CA PHE A 159 1.04 2.63 3.41
C PHE A 159 1.97 1.75 2.60
N ASP A 160 1.41 0.77 1.90
CA ASP A 160 2.05 0.09 0.78
C ASP A 160 1.19 0.17 -0.47
N CYS A 161 1.80 0.24 -1.63
CA CYS A 161 1.07 0.14 -2.88
C CYS A 161 1.98 -0.14 -4.08
N VAL A 162 1.49 -0.99 -4.98
CA VAL A 162 2.16 -1.25 -6.27
C VAL A 162 1.89 -0.16 -7.31
N HIS A 163 1.02 0.83 -7.02
CA HIS A 163 0.59 1.84 -7.99
C HIS A 163 1.75 2.57 -8.66
N PRO A 164 2.77 3.10 -7.95
CA PRO A 164 3.87 3.85 -8.57
C PRO A 164 4.63 3.04 -9.63
N THR A 165 4.97 1.79 -9.34
CA THR A 165 5.68 0.91 -10.27
C THR A 165 4.76 0.31 -11.33
N ARG A 166 3.48 0.08 -11.01
CA ARG A 166 2.49 -0.42 -11.97
C ARG A 166 2.26 0.61 -13.09
N ILE A 167 2.01 1.88 -12.76
CA ILE A 167 1.82 2.91 -13.80
C ILE A 167 3.10 3.14 -14.59
N ALA A 168 4.28 3.05 -13.99
CA ALA A 168 5.57 3.15 -14.67
C ALA A 168 5.71 2.11 -15.79
N ARG A 169 5.31 0.86 -15.55
CA ARG A 169 5.30 -0.19 -16.58
C ARG A 169 4.41 0.13 -17.79
N HIS A 170 3.46 1.04 -17.63
CA HIS A 170 2.58 1.53 -18.69
C HIS A 170 2.98 2.93 -19.22
N GLY A 171 4.14 3.45 -18.80
CA GLY A 171 4.66 4.74 -19.23
C GLY A 171 4.12 5.94 -18.43
N GLY A 172 3.45 5.66 -17.29
CA GLY A 172 2.89 6.69 -16.40
C GLY A 172 3.91 7.21 -15.40
N ALA A 173 4.20 8.50 -15.43
CA ALA A 173 5.06 9.19 -14.48
C ALA A 173 4.23 10.12 -13.59
N LEU A 174 4.33 9.94 -12.26
CA LEU A 174 3.66 10.79 -11.27
C LEU A 174 4.18 12.22 -11.39
N VAL A 175 3.30 13.19 -11.32
CA VAL A 175 3.66 14.60 -11.35
C VAL A 175 2.71 15.43 -10.50
N LYS A 176 3.22 16.51 -9.93
CA LYS A 176 2.40 17.49 -9.22
C LYS A 176 1.39 18.18 -10.15
N PRO A 177 0.26 18.65 -9.63
CA PRO A 177 -0.81 19.26 -10.43
C PRO A 177 -0.36 20.37 -11.38
N HIS A 178 0.53 21.23 -10.92
CA HIS A 178 1.03 22.35 -11.73
C HIS A 178 1.90 21.94 -12.93
N HIS A 179 2.39 20.68 -12.94
CA HIS A 179 3.08 20.10 -14.12
C HIS A 179 2.12 19.32 -15.04
N ASN A 180 0.83 19.19 -14.68
CA ASN A 180 -0.18 18.48 -15.46
C ASN A 180 -1.51 19.25 -15.57
N GLN A 181 -1.45 20.55 -15.87
CA GLN A 181 -2.59 21.46 -15.86
C GLN A 181 -3.75 21.05 -16.81
N ASN A 182 -3.47 20.24 -17.82
CA ASN A 182 -4.45 19.79 -18.81
C ASN A 182 -5.15 18.49 -18.44
N SER A 183 -4.89 17.92 -17.27
CA SER A 183 -5.45 16.64 -16.85
C SER A 183 -5.68 16.60 -15.35
N LYS A 184 -6.79 15.95 -14.93
CA LYS A 184 -7.06 15.64 -13.52
C LYS A 184 -6.29 14.40 -13.02
N ARG A 185 -5.46 13.77 -13.85
CA ARG A 185 -4.71 12.57 -13.47
C ARG A 185 -3.49 12.95 -12.63
N GLU A 186 -3.14 12.13 -11.68
CA GLU A 186 -1.93 12.24 -10.84
C GLU A 186 -0.63 11.92 -11.63
N HIS A 187 -0.72 11.59 -12.91
CA HIS A 187 0.42 11.22 -13.75
C HIS A 187 0.28 11.69 -15.19
N ILE A 188 1.38 11.87 -15.85
CA ILE A 188 1.48 12.04 -17.30
C ILE A 188 1.82 10.68 -17.94
N ASN A 189 1.35 10.44 -19.19
CA ASN A 189 1.73 9.24 -19.93
C ASN A 189 2.78 9.57 -20.98
N LEU A 190 4.02 9.17 -20.71
CA LEU A 190 5.18 9.44 -21.57
C LEU A 190 5.17 8.65 -22.89
N ARG A 191 4.22 7.73 -23.11
CA ARG A 191 3.98 7.12 -24.44
C ARG A 191 3.32 8.08 -25.43
N ASN A 192 2.73 9.20 -24.94
CA ASN A 192 2.08 10.18 -25.80
C ASN A 192 3.12 10.88 -26.67
N GLY A 193 2.85 10.98 -27.99
CA GLY A 193 3.70 11.64 -28.97
C GLY A 193 3.98 13.14 -28.68
N PHE A 194 3.15 13.76 -27.84
CA PHE A 194 3.39 15.11 -27.34
C PHE A 194 4.78 15.28 -26.70
N TYR A 195 5.31 14.21 -26.07
CA TYR A 195 6.60 14.24 -25.37
C TYR A 195 7.80 13.85 -26.28
N ALA A 196 7.59 13.55 -27.55
CA ALA A 196 8.64 13.03 -28.43
C ALA A 196 9.88 13.92 -28.54
N ASN A 197 9.70 15.24 -28.50
CA ASN A 197 10.77 16.26 -28.60
C ASN A 197 10.87 17.12 -27.32
N ASP A 198 10.35 16.64 -26.19
CA ASP A 198 10.38 17.37 -24.92
C ASP A 198 11.72 17.11 -24.22
N ASP A 199 12.56 18.13 -24.13
CA ASP A 199 13.89 18.08 -23.51
C ASP A 199 13.87 18.24 -21.99
N GLN A 200 12.68 18.53 -21.41
CA GLN A 200 12.53 18.71 -19.98
C GLN A 200 12.54 17.37 -19.22
N PRO A 201 13.02 17.33 -17.97
CA PRO A 201 12.87 16.17 -17.09
C PRO A 201 11.39 15.89 -16.79
N ILE A 202 11.08 14.76 -16.16
CA ILE A 202 9.69 14.42 -15.77
C ILE A 202 9.08 15.55 -14.93
N GLU A 203 9.79 16.01 -13.90
CA GLU A 203 9.50 17.26 -13.18
C GLU A 203 10.76 18.12 -13.06
N PRO A 204 10.71 19.42 -13.40
CA PRO A 204 11.88 20.29 -13.36
C PRO A 204 12.48 20.47 -11.96
N ASP A 205 11.67 20.41 -10.92
CA ASP A 205 12.04 20.55 -9.51
C ASP A 205 12.32 19.23 -8.80
N CYS A 206 12.35 18.10 -9.54
CA CYS A 206 12.60 16.77 -8.99
C CYS A 206 14.09 16.45 -8.97
N ALA A 207 14.62 16.12 -7.79
CA ALA A 207 16.01 15.74 -7.59
C ALA A 207 16.28 14.22 -7.67
N CYS A 208 15.36 13.43 -8.24
CA CYS A 208 15.60 11.99 -8.41
C CYS A 208 16.67 11.74 -9.48
N GLU A 209 17.30 10.56 -9.40
CA GLU A 209 18.32 10.16 -10.36
C GLU A 209 17.83 10.25 -11.81
N THR A 210 16.61 9.80 -12.11
CA THR A 210 16.05 9.89 -13.47
C THR A 210 15.97 11.31 -13.98
N CYS A 211 15.43 12.25 -13.18
CA CYS A 211 15.26 13.65 -13.61
C CYS A 211 16.58 14.39 -13.74
N SER A 212 17.66 13.91 -13.15
CA SER A 212 18.99 14.55 -13.23
C SER A 212 19.66 14.40 -14.61
N PHE A 213 19.25 13.40 -15.43
CA PHE A 213 19.89 13.17 -16.74
C PHE A 213 18.91 12.83 -17.87
N ALA A 214 17.69 12.33 -17.58
CA ALA A 214 16.77 11.86 -18.59
C ALA A 214 15.66 12.85 -18.87
N SER A 215 15.51 13.25 -20.14
CA SER A 215 14.38 14.04 -20.60
C SER A 215 13.13 13.19 -20.84
N ARG A 216 11.96 13.84 -20.88
CA ARG A 216 10.69 13.20 -21.26
C ARG A 216 10.77 12.60 -22.67
N GLY A 217 11.43 13.31 -23.61
CA GLY A 217 11.65 12.84 -24.98
C GLY A 217 12.54 11.60 -25.04
N TYR A 218 13.60 11.55 -24.24
CA TYR A 218 14.44 10.34 -24.15
C TYR A 218 13.65 9.15 -23.60
N ILE A 219 12.89 9.32 -22.52
CA ILE A 219 12.05 8.26 -21.96
C ILE A 219 10.95 7.84 -22.96
N HIS A 220 10.34 8.80 -23.66
CA HIS A 220 9.40 8.52 -24.75
C HIS A 220 10.02 7.64 -25.83
N HIS A 221 11.23 7.98 -26.29
CA HIS A 221 11.97 7.19 -27.27
C HIS A 221 12.18 5.75 -26.78
N LEU A 222 12.67 5.55 -25.56
CA LEU A 222 12.87 4.23 -24.96
C LEU A 222 11.56 3.42 -24.88
N LEU A 223 10.44 4.08 -24.50
CA LEU A 223 9.12 3.42 -24.47
C LEU A 223 8.63 3.00 -25.86
N LYS A 224 8.94 3.76 -26.91
CA LYS A 224 8.62 3.43 -28.30
C LYS A 224 9.51 2.33 -28.85
N ALA A 225 10.78 2.33 -28.48
CA ALA A 225 11.73 1.28 -28.81
C ALA A 225 11.51 -0.02 -27.99
N GLN A 226 10.56 -0.01 -27.05
CA GLN A 226 10.25 -1.12 -26.15
C GLN A 226 11.42 -1.52 -25.23
N GLU A 227 12.30 -0.59 -24.93
CA GLU A 227 13.40 -0.80 -24.00
C GLU A 227 12.91 -0.85 -22.55
N SER A 228 13.25 -1.93 -21.84
CA SER A 228 12.81 -2.16 -20.47
C SER A 228 13.32 -1.10 -19.47
N ILE A 229 14.47 -0.48 -19.76
CA ILE A 229 15.06 0.58 -18.95
C ILE A 229 14.11 1.77 -18.75
N ALA A 230 13.23 2.06 -19.71
CA ALA A 230 12.23 3.12 -19.58
C ALA A 230 11.35 2.94 -18.35
N MET A 231 10.89 1.69 -18.11
CA MET A 231 10.04 1.37 -16.94
C MET A 231 10.83 1.51 -15.63
N THR A 232 12.11 1.16 -15.63
CA THR A 232 13.01 1.35 -14.48
C THR A 232 13.18 2.83 -14.15
N LEU A 233 13.49 3.65 -15.14
CA LEU A 233 13.67 5.10 -14.97
C LEU A 233 12.41 5.77 -14.41
N ILE A 234 11.22 5.44 -14.97
CA ILE A 234 9.95 5.99 -14.48
C ILE A 234 9.67 5.46 -13.06
N SER A 235 9.99 4.19 -12.76
CA SER A 235 9.78 3.64 -11.40
C SER A 235 10.66 4.35 -10.36
N ILE A 236 11.93 4.62 -10.66
CA ILE A 236 12.83 5.39 -9.79
C ILE A 236 12.23 6.76 -9.47
N HIS A 237 11.74 7.48 -10.51
CA HIS A 237 11.08 8.75 -10.32
C HIS A 237 9.82 8.63 -9.47
N ASN A 238 8.93 7.68 -9.77
CA ASN A 238 7.65 7.52 -9.06
C ASN A 238 7.86 7.15 -7.58
N ILE A 239 8.81 6.29 -7.28
CA ILE A 239 9.16 5.93 -5.89
C ILE A 239 9.71 7.15 -5.15
N TYR A 240 10.62 7.90 -5.79
CA TYR A 240 11.14 9.14 -5.21
C TYR A 240 10.02 10.15 -4.94
N PHE A 241 9.10 10.32 -5.90
CA PHE A 241 7.95 11.21 -5.79
C PHE A 241 7.09 10.87 -4.56
N ILE A 242 6.70 9.60 -4.40
CA ILE A 242 5.88 9.17 -3.24
C ILE A 242 6.63 9.34 -1.91
N ASN A 243 7.93 9.05 -1.86
CA ASN A 243 8.72 9.26 -0.65
C ASN A 243 8.82 10.76 -0.28
N LYS A 244 8.94 11.65 -1.28
CA LYS A 244 8.91 13.10 -1.07
C LYS A 244 7.54 13.59 -0.62
N LEU A 245 6.46 13.05 -1.19
CA LEU A 245 5.09 13.30 -0.69
C LEU A 245 4.97 12.93 0.79
N MET A 246 5.40 11.73 1.18
CA MET A 246 5.33 11.29 2.58
C MET A 246 6.20 12.14 3.51
N GLN A 247 7.35 12.62 3.04
CA GLN A 247 8.16 13.58 3.79
C GLN A 247 7.41 14.90 3.99
N ALA A 248 6.84 15.46 2.91
CA ALA A 248 6.07 16.72 2.97
C ALA A 248 4.84 16.59 3.89
N ILE A 249 4.15 15.44 3.89
CA ILE A 249 3.03 15.19 4.80
C ILE A 249 3.50 15.22 6.26
N ARG A 250 4.61 14.57 6.61
CA ARG A 250 5.14 14.59 7.98
C ARG A 250 5.51 16.02 8.45
N GLU A 251 6.12 16.78 7.57
CA GLU A 251 6.45 18.19 7.83
C GLU A 251 5.18 19.03 8.01
N ALA A 252 4.18 18.84 7.15
CA ALA A 252 2.91 19.54 7.22
C ALA A 252 2.10 19.20 8.49
N ILE A 253 2.14 17.94 8.96
CA ILE A 253 1.52 17.56 10.24
C ILE A 253 2.18 18.32 11.39
N SER A 254 3.52 18.42 11.41
CA SER A 254 4.23 19.15 12.48
C SER A 254 3.98 20.65 12.47
N GLN A 255 3.53 21.21 11.35
CA GLN A 255 3.27 22.63 11.13
C GLN A 255 1.77 22.98 11.08
N ASP A 256 0.88 22.01 11.30
CA ASP A 256 -0.58 22.14 11.17
C ASP A 256 -1.03 22.73 9.81
N SER A 257 -0.36 22.29 8.73
CA SER A 257 -0.55 22.80 7.35
C SER A 257 -0.91 21.71 6.33
N LEU A 258 -1.56 20.61 6.80
CA LEU A 258 -1.85 19.44 5.95
C LEU A 258 -2.77 19.78 4.75
N ASP A 259 -3.69 20.75 4.91
CA ASP A 259 -4.59 21.17 3.84
C ASP A 259 -3.84 21.87 2.68
N ASP A 260 -2.87 22.70 3.01
CA ASP A 260 -2.05 23.38 2.00
C ASP A 260 -1.08 22.40 1.34
N CYS A 261 -0.52 21.46 2.09
CA CYS A 261 0.24 20.35 1.55
C CYS A 261 -0.60 19.54 0.54
N GLN A 262 -1.85 19.21 0.89
CA GLN A 262 -2.73 18.48 -0.03
C GLN A 262 -3.01 19.26 -1.32
N LYS A 263 -3.31 20.55 -1.25
CA LYS A 263 -3.52 21.41 -2.45
C LYS A 263 -2.30 21.45 -3.37
N TYR A 264 -1.10 21.38 -2.80
CA TYR A 264 0.14 21.40 -3.57
C TYR A 264 0.41 20.06 -4.30
N TRP A 265 0.08 18.93 -3.66
CA TRP A 265 0.42 17.59 -4.16
C TRP A 265 -0.71 16.88 -4.90
N SER A 266 -1.96 17.27 -4.72
CA SER A 266 -3.11 16.61 -5.36
C SER A 266 -4.04 17.63 -6.03
N ASN A 267 -4.63 17.22 -7.16
CA ASN A 267 -5.75 17.95 -7.75
C ASN A 267 -6.98 17.82 -6.84
N PRO A 268 -7.78 18.90 -6.69
CA PRO A 268 -9.03 18.87 -5.94
C PRO A 268 -10.09 17.95 -6.54
#